data_7030d827bacfd6022f51dd6e3c2e32df
#
_entry.id   7030d827bacfd6022f51dd6e3c2e32df
#
_cell.length_a   1.000
_cell.length_b   1.000
_cell.length_c   1.000
_cell.angle_alpha   90.00
_cell.angle_beta   90.00
_cell.angle_gamma   90.00
#
_symmetry.space_group_name_H-M   'P 1'
#
loop_
_entity.id
_entity.type
_entity.pdbx_description
1 polymer ?
#
loop_
_entity_poly.entity_id
_entity_poly.type
_entity_poly.pdbx_seq_one_letter_code
_entity_poly.pdbx_strand_id
1 'polypeptide(L)'
;IWLGYKTIELYGVEHSWLGLLSVDKDNNVLIQDKHFYDKEEVSKTIFKGYDNIPWKLHEVLYAYGRMFESYWEINDYIKGKNINIINKSPNSFIDAFKKD
;
A
#
# COMPACT_ATOMS: atom_id res chain seq x y z
N ILE A 1 -17.91 -2.30 7.81
CA ILE A 1 -18.50 -1.18 8.55
C ILE A 1 -20.04 -1.32 8.62
N TRP A 2 -20.68 -1.54 7.49
CA TRP A 2 -22.15 -1.69 7.46
C TRP A 2 -22.65 -2.98 8.14
N LEU A 3 -21.78 -3.95 8.41
CA LEU A 3 -22.12 -5.17 9.14
C LEU A 3 -22.33 -4.93 10.64
N GLY A 4 -22.11 -3.71 11.12
CA GLY A 4 -22.36 -3.34 12.51
C GLY A 4 -21.22 -3.58 13.48
N TYR A 5 -20.03 -3.95 13.00
CA TYR A 5 -18.86 -4.09 13.87
C TYR A 5 -18.39 -2.74 14.38
N LYS A 6 -18.09 -2.67 15.68
CA LYS A 6 -17.61 -1.44 16.33
C LYS A 6 -16.09 -1.34 16.40
N THR A 7 -15.40 -2.47 16.36
CA THR A 7 -13.95 -2.52 16.37
C THR A 7 -13.48 -3.40 15.24
N ILE A 8 -12.59 -2.86 14.42
CA ILE A 8 -11.99 -3.56 13.27
C ILE A 8 -10.49 -3.56 13.48
N GLU A 9 -9.90 -4.74 13.46
CA GLU A 9 -8.46 -4.88 13.58
C GLU A 9 -7.87 -5.31 12.24
N LEU A 10 -6.82 -4.60 11.80
CA LEU A 10 -6.14 -4.87 10.55
C LEU A 10 -4.82 -5.58 10.83
N TYR A 11 -4.60 -6.69 10.13
CA TYR A 11 -3.37 -7.47 10.21
C TYR A 11 -2.76 -7.65 8.83
N GLY A 12 -1.44 -7.59 8.74
CA GLY A 12 -0.73 -7.84 7.49
C GLY A 12 -0.94 -6.79 6.40
N VAL A 13 -1.37 -5.59 6.78
CA VAL A 13 -1.62 -4.48 5.84
C VAL A 13 -0.44 -3.52 5.82
N GLU A 14 0.70 -3.99 5.40
CA GLU A 14 1.93 -3.22 5.52
C GLU A 14 2.06 -2.14 4.46
N HIS A 15 1.77 -2.44 3.21
CA HIS A 15 1.97 -1.55 2.06
C HIS A 15 3.36 -0.91 2.02
N SER A 16 4.37 -1.67 2.50
CA SER A 16 5.74 -1.18 2.66
C SER A 16 6.58 -1.34 1.39
N TRP A 17 6.00 -1.87 0.32
CA TRP A 17 6.72 -2.10 -0.93
C TRP A 17 7.18 -0.82 -1.61
N LEU A 18 6.70 0.33 -1.17
CA LEU A 18 7.15 1.62 -1.68
C LEU A 18 8.69 1.77 -1.56
N GLY A 19 9.27 1.24 -0.50
CA GLY A 19 10.72 1.23 -0.32
C GLY A 19 11.48 0.31 -1.26
N LEU A 20 10.76 -0.53 -2.01
CA LEU A 20 11.34 -1.48 -2.98
C LEU A 20 11.32 -0.94 -4.41
N LEU A 21 10.82 0.27 -4.61
CA LEU A 21 10.79 0.89 -5.93
C LEU A 21 12.17 1.42 -6.32
N SER A 22 12.49 1.30 -7.59
CA SER A 22 13.70 1.89 -8.18
C SER A 22 13.44 2.22 -9.63
N VAL A 23 14.34 3.00 -10.22
CA VAL A 23 14.31 3.33 -11.66
C VAL A 23 15.66 2.91 -12.22
N ASP A 24 15.64 2.08 -13.27
CA ASP A 24 16.87 1.59 -13.87
C ASP A 24 17.45 2.59 -14.89
N LYS A 25 18.56 2.20 -15.51
CA LYS A 25 19.27 3.04 -16.50
C LYS A 25 18.46 3.30 -17.77
N ASP A 26 17.47 2.46 -18.04
CA ASP A 26 16.58 2.60 -19.20
C ASP A 26 15.26 3.33 -18.83
N ASN A 27 15.22 3.92 -17.63
CA ASN A 27 14.05 4.64 -17.09
C ASN A 27 12.83 3.76 -16.89
N ASN A 28 13.01 2.48 -16.63
CA ASN A 28 11.95 1.60 -16.22
C ASN A 28 11.76 1.65 -14.70
N VAL A 29 10.52 1.78 -14.26
CA VAL A 29 10.19 1.70 -12.85
C VAL A 29 10.12 0.24 -12.44
N LEU A 30 10.93 -0.13 -11.48
CA LEU A 30 11.07 -1.51 -11.01
C LEU A 30 10.56 -1.64 -9.60
N ILE A 31 10.01 -2.80 -9.30
CA ILE A 31 9.74 -3.21 -7.92
C ILE A 31 10.61 -4.42 -7.60
N GLN A 32 11.29 -4.36 -6.47
CA GLN A 32 12.10 -5.46 -5.98
C GLN A 32 11.18 -6.54 -5.40
N ASP A 33 11.28 -7.74 -5.96
CA ASP A 33 10.50 -8.89 -5.50
C ASP A 33 11.38 -9.73 -4.59
N LYS A 34 11.08 -9.70 -3.29
CA LYS A 34 11.79 -10.51 -2.29
C LYS A 34 11.01 -11.79 -2.02
N HIS A 35 11.47 -12.88 -2.60
CA HIS A 35 10.91 -14.19 -2.30
C HIS A 35 11.46 -14.71 -0.97
N PHE A 36 10.57 -15.22 -0.15
CA PHE A 36 10.92 -15.70 1.19
C PHE A 36 11.96 -16.83 1.17
N TYR A 37 11.96 -17.61 0.10
CA TYR A 37 12.86 -18.76 -0.03
C TYR A 37 14.03 -18.51 -0.99
N ASP A 38 14.03 -17.43 -1.73
CA ASP A 38 15.10 -17.09 -2.65
C ASP A 38 16.03 -16.07 -2.02
N LYS A 39 17.33 -16.36 -2.09
CA LYS A 39 18.36 -15.44 -1.63
C LYS A 39 18.68 -14.35 -2.65
N GLU A 40 18.14 -14.47 -3.86
CA GLU A 40 18.35 -13.52 -4.93
C GLU A 40 17.20 -12.52 -4.99
N GLU A 41 17.55 -11.25 -5.00
CA GLU A 41 16.60 -10.16 -5.17
C GLU A 41 16.39 -9.94 -6.67
N VAL A 42 15.15 -10.11 -7.13
CA VAL A 42 14.79 -9.89 -8.53
C VAL A 42 13.95 -8.62 -8.63
N SER A 43 14.40 -7.68 -9.46
CA SER A 43 13.64 -6.48 -9.77
C SER A 43 12.85 -6.68 -11.05
N LYS A 44 11.58 -6.31 -11.04
CA LYS A 44 10.66 -6.45 -12.17
C LYS A 44 10.10 -5.11 -12.57
N THR A 45 9.96 -4.89 -13.89
CA THR A 45 9.28 -3.71 -14.43
C THR A 45 7.78 -3.78 -14.11
N ILE A 46 7.22 -2.65 -13.72
CA ILE A 46 5.79 -2.53 -13.45
C ILE A 46 5.09 -2.07 -14.71
N PHE A 47 4.10 -2.84 -15.16
CA PHE A 47 3.31 -2.54 -16.36
C PHE A 47 1.86 -2.20 -16.02
N LYS A 48 1.23 -1.41 -16.87
CA LYS A 48 -0.20 -1.07 -16.76
C LYS A 48 -1.05 -2.20 -17.36
N GLY A 49 -1.82 -2.90 -16.51
CA GLY A 49 -2.79 -3.87 -16.95
C GLY A 49 -2.32 -4.81 -18.06
N TYR A 50 -3.11 -4.91 -19.14
CA TYR A 50 -2.82 -5.84 -20.25
C TYR A 50 -2.07 -5.20 -21.42
N ASP A 51 -1.81 -3.89 -21.38
CA ASP A 51 -1.29 -3.18 -22.54
C ASP A 51 0.23 -3.18 -22.63
N ASN A 52 0.94 -3.80 -21.68
CA ASN A 52 2.40 -3.82 -21.61
C ASN A 52 3.02 -2.41 -21.66
N ILE A 53 2.28 -1.41 -21.19
CA ILE A 53 2.76 -0.04 -21.07
C ILE A 53 3.41 0.11 -19.71
N PRO A 54 4.70 0.48 -19.64
CA PRO A 54 5.36 0.64 -18.33
C PRO A 54 4.76 1.81 -17.54
N TRP A 55 4.61 1.61 -16.24
CA TRP A 55 4.27 2.70 -15.33
C TRP A 55 5.43 3.68 -15.23
N LYS A 56 5.11 4.96 -15.18
CA LYS A 56 6.08 6.00 -14.85
C LYS A 56 6.03 6.25 -13.34
N LEU A 57 7.15 6.73 -12.79
CA LEU A 57 7.25 6.90 -11.33
C LEU A 57 6.17 7.81 -10.77
N HIS A 58 5.91 8.95 -11.41
CA HIS A 58 4.87 9.86 -10.92
C HIS A 58 3.49 9.20 -10.92
N GLU A 59 3.21 8.33 -11.89
CA GLU A 59 1.94 7.60 -11.96
C GLU A 59 1.81 6.62 -10.80
N VAL A 60 2.87 5.91 -10.48
CA VAL A 60 2.91 4.99 -9.34
C VAL A 60 2.68 5.76 -8.05
N LEU A 61 3.35 6.90 -7.88
CA LEU A 61 3.22 7.71 -6.67
C LEU A 61 1.82 8.31 -6.54
N TYR A 62 1.20 8.72 -7.65
CA TYR A 62 -0.18 9.17 -7.62
C TYR A 62 -1.14 8.07 -7.19
N ALA A 63 -0.97 6.86 -7.75
CA ALA A 63 -1.82 5.72 -7.39
C ALA A 63 -1.68 5.40 -5.89
N TYR A 64 -0.47 5.43 -5.37
CA TYR A 64 -0.23 5.25 -3.93
C TYR A 64 -0.84 6.36 -3.10
N GLY A 65 -0.63 7.60 -3.52
CA GLY A 65 -1.18 8.74 -2.81
C GLY A 65 -2.69 8.64 -2.67
N ARG A 66 -3.37 8.24 -3.74
CA ARG A 66 -4.83 8.05 -3.71
C ARG A 66 -5.23 6.88 -2.80
N MET A 67 -4.46 5.81 -2.82
CA MET A 67 -4.73 4.68 -1.94
C MET A 67 -4.62 5.07 -0.47
N PHE A 68 -3.53 5.73 -0.10
CA PHE A 68 -3.34 6.18 1.29
C PHE A 68 -4.36 7.26 1.69
N GLU A 69 -4.72 8.14 0.77
CA GLU A 69 -5.77 9.14 0.99
C GLU A 69 -7.10 8.47 1.28
N SER A 70 -7.43 7.38 0.59
CA SER A 70 -8.69 6.67 0.82
C SER A 70 -8.80 6.13 2.24
N TYR A 71 -7.69 5.75 2.87
CA TYR A 71 -7.71 5.33 4.28
C TYR A 71 -8.06 6.50 5.21
N TRP A 72 -7.58 7.70 4.90
CA TRP A 72 -7.96 8.90 5.64
C TRP A 72 -9.43 9.25 5.45
N GLU A 73 -9.97 9.04 4.25
CA GLU A 73 -11.41 9.20 4.00
C GLU A 73 -12.23 8.24 4.84
N ILE A 74 -11.79 6.99 4.96
CA ILE A 74 -12.44 6.02 5.84
C ILE A 74 -12.36 6.48 7.28
N ASN A 75 -11.20 6.95 7.72
CA ASN A 75 -11.02 7.45 9.08
C ASN A 75 -11.98 8.61 9.39
N ASP A 76 -12.14 9.53 8.44
CA ASP A 76 -13.09 10.63 8.59
C ASP A 76 -14.55 10.15 8.62
N TYR A 77 -14.87 9.17 7.79
CA TYR A 77 -16.20 8.59 7.73
C TYR A 77 -16.62 7.95 9.06
N ILE A 78 -15.71 7.28 9.75
CA ILE A 78 -16.02 6.59 11.00
C ILE A 78 -16.05 7.51 12.21
N LYS A 79 -15.58 8.76 12.09
CA LYS A 79 -15.66 9.73 13.17
C LYS A 79 -17.10 9.97 13.58
N GLY A 80 -17.36 9.89 14.86
CA GLY A 80 -18.72 10.07 15.41
C GLY A 80 -19.64 8.88 15.22
N LYS A 81 -19.18 7.79 14.62
CA LYS A 81 -19.98 6.57 14.43
C LYS A 81 -19.70 5.48 15.45
N ASN A 82 -18.88 5.77 16.45
CA ASN A 82 -18.48 4.81 17.47
C ASN A 82 -17.83 3.55 16.89
N ILE A 83 -17.07 3.73 15.82
CA ILE A 83 -16.32 2.67 15.15
C ILE A 83 -14.83 2.96 15.32
N ASN A 84 -14.08 1.95 15.71
CA ASN A 84 -12.62 2.03 15.84
C ASN A 84 -11.95 1.09 14.85
N ILE A 85 -10.98 1.59 14.11
CA ILE A 85 -10.10 0.78 13.28
C ILE A 85 -8.72 0.84 13.90
N ILE A 86 -8.15 -0.31 14.19
CA ILE A 86 -6.83 -0.43 14.80
C ILE A 86 -5.93 -1.20 13.86
N ASN A 87 -4.82 -0.61 13.50
CA ASN A 87 -3.84 -1.25 12.63
C ASN A 87 -2.84 -2.02 13.50
N LYS A 88 -2.92 -3.34 13.45
CA LYS A 88 -2.06 -4.24 14.22
C LYS A 88 -0.78 -4.60 13.45
N SER A 89 -0.56 -4.02 12.29
CA SER A 89 0.63 -4.27 11.48
C SER A 89 1.75 -3.31 11.89
N PRO A 90 2.81 -3.78 12.55
CA PRO A 90 3.78 -2.87 13.20
C PRO A 90 4.56 -2.00 12.21
N ASN A 91 4.81 -2.50 11.00
CA ASN A 91 5.60 -1.80 9.98
C ASN A 91 4.73 -1.25 8.85
N SER A 92 3.45 -1.03 9.11
CA SER A 92 2.51 -0.56 8.10
C SER A 92 2.77 0.89 7.72
N PHE A 93 2.70 1.16 6.43
CA PHE A 93 2.75 2.52 5.88
C PHE A 93 1.40 3.23 5.98
N ILE A 94 0.33 2.50 6.33
CA ILE A 94 -0.98 3.12 6.54
C ILE A 94 -0.92 3.92 7.84
N ASP A 95 -1.00 5.23 7.71
CA ASP A 95 -0.89 6.16 8.84
C ASP A 95 -2.22 6.72 9.31
N ALA A 96 -3.33 6.33 8.66
CA ALA A 96 -4.65 6.88 8.95
C ALA A 96 -5.30 6.30 10.21
N PHE A 97 -4.85 5.13 10.68
CA PHE A 97 -5.47 4.44 11.79
C PHE A 97 -4.51 4.28 12.96
N LYS A 98 -5.07 4.26 14.15
CA LYS A 98 -4.29 4.02 15.35
C LYS A 98 -3.56 2.68 15.25
N LYS A 99 -2.30 2.69 15.60
CA LYS A 99 -1.50 1.47 15.74
C LYS A 99 -1.46 1.07 17.19
N ASP A 100 -1.43 -0.22 17.38
CA ASP A 100 -1.39 -0.79 18.73
C ASP A 100 -0.10 -1.59 18.94
#